data_c771c1e3808e0e9f516b2fe27db6e8a4
#
_entry.id   c771c1e3808e0e9f516b2fe27db6e8a4
#
_cell.length_a   1.000
_cell.length_b   1.000
_cell.length_c   1.000
_cell.angle_alpha   90.00
_cell.angle_beta   90.00
_cell.angle_gamma   90.00
#
_symmetry.space_group_name_H-M   'P 1'
#
loop_
_entity.id
_entity.type
_entity.pdbx_description
1 polymer ?
#
loop_
_entity_poly.entity_id
_entity_poly.type
_entity_poly.pdbx_seq_one_letter_code
_entity_poly.pdbx_strand_id
1 'polypeptide(L)'
;QGQFLVAMQENDMEKFDSLNQVANGIMRRALDNNSDNLVGVYFFGNLYNEMEPQEAREILNKFPEQMQKTQILTAIAKSIAAQENTEIGKPYLEIALPDSLGETVSVTPLIGPGKWVLIDFWATWCSPCRGELPYLKEAFKEFGPKGFNIYGVSLDNDAESWKEFLVKEEMTWPNVIAVTDGKSA
;
A
#
# COMPACT_ATOMS: atom_id res chain seq x y z
N GLN A 1 15.82 -18.77 -12.45
CA GLN A 1 15.98 -18.64 -10.99
C GLN A 1 17.45 -18.46 -10.57
N GLY A 2 18.41 -19.22 -11.15
CA GLY A 2 19.82 -19.15 -10.75
C GLY A 2 20.46 -17.77 -10.94
N GLN A 3 20.19 -17.07 -12.04
CA GLN A 3 20.79 -15.76 -12.33
C GLN A 3 20.29 -14.65 -11.39
N PHE A 4 19.02 -14.69 -10.94
CA PHE A 4 18.49 -13.76 -9.93
C PHE A 4 19.19 -13.93 -8.58
N LEU A 5 19.37 -15.18 -8.14
CA LEU A 5 20.06 -15.47 -6.88
C LEU A 5 21.52 -15.00 -6.92
N VAL A 6 22.21 -15.18 -8.05
CA VAL A 6 23.58 -14.69 -8.25
C VAL A 6 23.63 -13.16 -8.19
N ALA A 7 22.76 -12.47 -8.91
CA ALA A 7 22.69 -11.00 -8.88
C ALA A 7 22.42 -10.45 -7.47
N MET A 8 21.54 -11.09 -6.70
CA MET A 8 21.28 -10.71 -5.29
C MET A 8 22.51 -10.97 -4.40
N GLN A 9 23.19 -12.10 -4.56
CA GLN A 9 24.39 -12.44 -3.76
C GLN A 9 25.56 -11.51 -4.06
N GLU A 10 25.71 -11.10 -5.32
CA GLU A 10 26.74 -10.17 -5.78
C GLU A 10 26.38 -8.70 -5.53
N ASN A 11 25.16 -8.42 -5.00
CA ASN A 11 24.60 -7.08 -4.85
C ASN A 11 24.62 -6.27 -6.17
N ASP A 12 24.47 -6.98 -7.30
CA ASP A 12 24.42 -6.40 -8.65
C ASP A 12 22.98 -6.00 -8.99
N MET A 13 22.60 -4.79 -8.57
CA MET A 13 21.24 -4.25 -8.76
C MET A 13 20.93 -4.01 -10.23
N GLU A 14 21.91 -3.61 -11.04
CA GLU A 14 21.70 -3.38 -12.48
C GLU A 14 21.34 -4.68 -13.22
N LYS A 15 22.06 -5.76 -12.92
CA LYS A 15 21.76 -7.09 -13.45
C LYS A 15 20.41 -7.61 -12.94
N PHE A 16 20.10 -7.38 -11.66
CA PHE A 16 18.82 -7.75 -11.06
C PHE A 16 17.65 -7.04 -11.78
N ASP A 17 17.75 -5.74 -11.98
CA ASP A 17 16.72 -4.94 -12.67
C ASP A 17 16.57 -5.37 -14.15
N SER A 18 17.68 -5.64 -14.85
CA SER A 18 17.65 -6.15 -16.22
C SER A 18 16.93 -7.50 -16.30
N LEU A 19 17.18 -8.41 -15.37
CA LEU A 19 16.49 -9.72 -15.31
C LEU A 19 15.00 -9.56 -15.01
N ASN A 20 14.61 -8.64 -14.12
CA ASN A 20 13.23 -8.32 -13.83
C ASN A 20 12.50 -7.78 -15.07
N GLN A 21 13.10 -6.87 -15.81
CA GLN A 21 12.54 -6.35 -17.05
C GLN A 21 12.29 -7.47 -18.08
N VAL A 22 13.25 -8.39 -18.23
CA VAL A 22 13.06 -9.54 -19.13
C VAL A 22 11.93 -10.46 -18.63
N ALA A 23 11.88 -10.76 -17.35
CA ALA A 23 10.84 -11.61 -16.76
C ALA A 23 9.46 -10.97 -16.93
N ASN A 24 9.31 -9.68 -16.60
CA ASN A 24 8.07 -8.94 -16.78
C ASN A 24 7.64 -8.88 -18.26
N GLY A 25 8.59 -8.70 -19.17
CA GLY A 25 8.30 -8.75 -20.62
C GLY A 25 7.79 -10.12 -21.09
N ILE A 26 8.28 -11.22 -20.53
CA ILE A 26 7.78 -12.56 -20.82
C ILE A 26 6.36 -12.74 -20.25
N MET A 27 6.14 -12.33 -19.01
CA MET A 27 4.83 -12.43 -18.35
C MET A 27 3.78 -11.57 -19.06
N ARG A 28 4.15 -10.36 -19.51
CA ARG A 28 3.24 -9.51 -20.30
C ARG A 28 2.81 -10.15 -21.62
N ARG A 29 3.75 -10.68 -22.40
CA ARG A 29 3.42 -11.41 -23.61
C ARG A 29 2.53 -12.63 -23.35
N ALA A 30 2.78 -13.33 -22.24
CA ALA A 30 1.92 -14.46 -21.86
C ALA A 30 0.51 -14.00 -21.49
N LEU A 31 0.37 -12.87 -20.79
CA LEU A 31 -0.93 -12.24 -20.49
C LEU A 31 -1.67 -11.85 -21.77
N ASP A 32 -1.00 -11.13 -22.68
CA ASP A 32 -1.60 -10.65 -23.94
C ASP A 32 -2.16 -11.80 -24.80
N ASN A 33 -1.42 -12.93 -24.83
CA ASN A 33 -1.83 -14.10 -25.61
C ASN A 33 -2.90 -14.97 -24.92
N ASN A 34 -3.26 -14.67 -23.67
CA ASN A 34 -4.16 -15.50 -22.86
C ASN A 34 -5.24 -14.66 -22.13
N SER A 35 -5.64 -13.51 -22.67
CA SER A 35 -6.61 -12.62 -22.03
C SER A 35 -8.04 -13.21 -21.92
N ASP A 36 -8.28 -14.41 -22.43
CA ASP A 36 -9.57 -15.09 -22.44
C ASP A 36 -9.61 -16.38 -21.58
N ASN A 37 -8.54 -16.67 -20.85
CA ASN A 37 -8.42 -17.93 -20.09
C ASN A 37 -7.69 -17.77 -18.75
N LEU A 38 -7.63 -18.87 -17.95
CA LEU A 38 -7.04 -18.86 -16.60
C LEU A 38 -5.53 -18.57 -16.57
N VAL A 39 -4.81 -18.83 -17.65
CA VAL A 39 -3.39 -18.51 -17.75
C VAL A 39 -3.20 -16.99 -17.73
N GLY A 40 -4.05 -16.26 -18.46
CA GLY A 40 -4.08 -14.81 -18.41
C GLY A 40 -4.42 -14.27 -17.03
N VAL A 41 -5.39 -14.86 -16.32
CA VAL A 41 -5.73 -14.47 -14.93
C VAL A 41 -4.51 -14.62 -14.01
N TYR A 42 -3.76 -15.71 -14.13
CA TYR A 42 -2.54 -15.93 -13.35
C TYR A 42 -1.49 -14.84 -13.60
N PHE A 43 -1.17 -14.55 -14.86
CA PHE A 43 -0.19 -13.51 -15.19
C PHE A 43 -0.67 -12.11 -14.83
N PHE A 44 -1.94 -11.82 -15.04
CA PHE A 44 -2.51 -10.53 -14.63
C PHE A 44 -2.45 -10.33 -13.11
N GLY A 45 -2.76 -11.36 -12.33
CA GLY A 45 -2.65 -11.33 -10.87
C GLY A 45 -1.23 -11.03 -10.35
N ASN A 46 -0.20 -11.38 -11.12
CA ASN A 46 1.20 -11.09 -10.77
C ASN A 46 1.70 -9.73 -11.27
N LEU A 47 1.03 -9.12 -12.24
CA LEU A 47 1.52 -7.92 -12.93
C LEU A 47 0.73 -6.65 -12.61
N TYR A 48 -0.56 -6.77 -12.23
CA TYR A 48 -1.46 -5.61 -12.16
C TYR A 48 -0.99 -4.52 -11.17
N ASN A 49 -0.29 -4.88 -10.11
CA ASN A 49 0.26 -3.91 -9.14
C ASN A 49 1.44 -3.08 -9.67
N GLU A 50 2.06 -3.53 -10.76
CA GLU A 50 3.17 -2.84 -11.43
C GLU A 50 2.69 -2.00 -12.61
N MET A 51 1.38 -2.00 -12.89
CA MET A 51 0.75 -1.27 -13.98
C MET A 51 0.13 0.02 -13.47
N GLU A 52 0.05 1.03 -14.33
CA GLU A 52 -0.81 2.18 -14.08
C GLU A 52 -2.28 1.72 -13.96
N PRO A 53 -3.08 2.30 -13.05
CA PRO A 53 -4.45 1.85 -12.80
C PRO A 53 -5.30 1.79 -14.06
N GLN A 54 -5.16 2.77 -14.97
CA GLN A 54 -5.88 2.79 -16.23
C GLN A 54 -5.50 1.61 -17.13
N GLU A 55 -4.21 1.29 -17.25
CA GLU A 55 -3.74 0.15 -18.02
C GLU A 55 -4.28 -1.17 -17.47
N ALA A 56 -4.19 -1.35 -16.14
CA ALA A 56 -4.71 -2.52 -15.46
C ALA A 56 -6.23 -2.67 -15.68
N ARG A 57 -6.97 -1.56 -15.67
CA ARG A 57 -8.41 -1.51 -15.98
C ARG A 57 -8.71 -1.96 -17.41
N GLU A 58 -7.94 -1.49 -18.38
CA GLU A 58 -8.11 -1.88 -19.78
C GLU A 58 -7.87 -3.37 -20.00
N ILE A 59 -6.85 -3.94 -19.31
CA ILE A 59 -6.56 -5.38 -19.39
C ILE A 59 -7.68 -6.19 -18.71
N LEU A 60 -8.13 -5.77 -17.52
CA LEU A 60 -9.25 -6.41 -16.84
C LEU A 60 -10.49 -6.53 -17.74
N ASN A 61 -10.80 -5.47 -18.48
CA ASN A 61 -11.94 -5.41 -19.36
C ASN A 61 -11.82 -6.30 -20.62
N LYS A 62 -10.62 -6.78 -20.97
CA LYS A 62 -10.42 -7.75 -22.05
C LYS A 62 -10.84 -9.17 -21.65
N PHE A 63 -10.87 -9.49 -20.36
CA PHE A 63 -11.34 -10.81 -19.92
C PHE A 63 -12.85 -10.96 -20.17
N PRO A 64 -13.31 -12.16 -20.57
CA PRO A 64 -14.74 -12.46 -20.71
C PRO A 64 -15.53 -12.11 -19.43
N GLU A 65 -16.75 -11.61 -19.56
CA GLU A 65 -17.59 -11.16 -18.43
C GLU A 65 -17.75 -12.21 -17.34
N GLN A 66 -17.87 -13.49 -17.73
CA GLN A 66 -17.96 -14.58 -16.77
C GLN A 66 -16.70 -14.75 -15.93
N MET A 67 -15.53 -14.50 -16.53
CA MET A 67 -14.25 -14.56 -15.83
C MET A 67 -14.06 -13.36 -14.89
N GLN A 68 -14.51 -12.18 -15.28
CA GLN A 68 -14.45 -10.97 -14.45
C GLN A 68 -15.23 -11.14 -13.12
N LYS A 69 -16.23 -12.03 -13.10
CA LYS A 69 -17.02 -12.37 -11.90
C LYS A 69 -16.31 -13.40 -10.97
N THR A 70 -15.14 -13.90 -11.34
CA THR A 70 -14.34 -14.76 -10.46
C THR A 70 -13.81 -13.98 -9.27
N GLN A 71 -13.59 -14.68 -8.14
CA GLN A 71 -13.09 -14.06 -6.91
C GLN A 71 -11.78 -13.28 -7.15
N ILE A 72 -10.87 -13.85 -7.94
CA ILE A 72 -9.56 -13.24 -8.23
C ILE A 72 -9.73 -11.93 -9.00
N LEU A 73 -10.42 -11.94 -10.15
CA LEU A 73 -10.59 -10.73 -10.96
C LEU A 73 -11.47 -9.68 -10.27
N THR A 74 -12.43 -10.10 -9.45
CA THR A 74 -13.21 -9.18 -8.61
C THR A 74 -12.33 -8.50 -7.55
N ALA A 75 -11.40 -9.22 -6.92
CA ALA A 75 -10.46 -8.64 -5.96
C ALA A 75 -9.50 -7.65 -6.65
N ILE A 76 -8.96 -8.02 -7.82
CA ILE A 76 -8.12 -7.13 -8.64
C ILE A 76 -8.90 -5.87 -9.06
N ALA A 77 -10.15 -6.02 -9.49
CA ALA A 77 -11.02 -4.89 -9.87
C ALA A 77 -11.21 -3.89 -8.72
N LYS A 78 -11.38 -4.39 -7.49
CA LYS A 78 -11.46 -3.56 -6.28
C LYS A 78 -10.14 -2.85 -5.98
N SER A 79 -9.01 -3.54 -6.12
CA SER A 79 -7.69 -2.95 -5.93
C SER A 79 -7.42 -1.83 -6.95
N ILE A 80 -7.71 -2.06 -8.23
CA ILE A 80 -7.59 -1.04 -9.27
C ILE A 80 -8.49 0.17 -8.96
N ALA A 81 -9.74 -0.06 -8.55
CA ALA A 81 -10.66 1.02 -8.20
C ALA A 81 -10.16 1.83 -6.98
N ALA A 82 -9.53 1.18 -6.00
CA ALA A 82 -8.92 1.86 -4.86
C ALA A 82 -7.76 2.76 -5.32
N GLN A 83 -6.88 2.27 -6.19
CA GLN A 83 -5.77 3.04 -6.76
C GLN A 83 -6.29 4.25 -7.57
N GLU A 84 -7.28 4.04 -8.46
CA GLU A 84 -7.92 5.11 -9.24
C GLU A 84 -8.52 6.21 -8.33
N ASN A 85 -9.07 5.84 -7.17
CA ASN A 85 -9.65 6.78 -6.21
C ASN A 85 -8.62 7.54 -5.37
N THR A 86 -7.37 7.05 -5.33
CA THR A 86 -6.27 7.64 -4.53
C THR A 86 -5.16 8.25 -5.40
N GLU A 87 -5.40 8.41 -6.72
CA GLU A 87 -4.47 9.08 -7.61
C GLU A 87 -4.20 10.53 -7.19
N ILE A 88 -3.02 11.03 -7.56
CA ILE A 88 -2.64 12.44 -7.33
C ILE A 88 -3.68 13.38 -7.94
N GLY A 89 -4.15 14.34 -7.16
CA GLY A 89 -5.19 15.30 -7.57
C GLY A 89 -6.62 14.86 -7.28
N LYS A 90 -6.85 13.63 -6.82
CA LYS A 90 -8.15 13.21 -6.31
C LYS A 90 -8.40 13.77 -4.90
N PRO A 91 -9.67 13.96 -4.52
CA PRO A 91 -10.00 14.23 -3.12
C PRO A 91 -9.48 13.10 -2.23
N TYR A 92 -8.97 13.46 -1.04
CA TYR A 92 -8.61 12.44 -0.04
C TYR A 92 -9.84 11.61 0.36
N LEU A 93 -9.59 10.36 0.74
CA LEU A 93 -10.62 9.52 1.34
C LEU A 93 -10.60 9.71 2.87
N GLU A 94 -11.80 9.81 3.46
CA GLU A 94 -11.93 9.87 4.92
C GLU A 94 -11.38 8.59 5.56
N ILE A 95 -10.53 8.77 6.57
CA ILE A 95 -10.06 7.70 7.46
C ILE A 95 -10.48 8.09 8.87
N ALA A 96 -11.33 7.27 9.48
CA ALA A 96 -11.81 7.45 10.85
C ALA A 96 -11.75 6.08 11.55
N LEU A 97 -10.76 5.93 12.43
CA LEU A 97 -10.43 4.66 13.08
C LEU A 97 -10.21 4.89 14.59
N PRO A 98 -10.27 3.85 15.43
CA PRO A 98 -10.03 3.97 16.87
C PRO A 98 -8.57 4.30 17.18
N ASP A 99 -8.37 5.19 18.13
CA ASP A 99 -7.07 5.48 18.74
C ASP A 99 -6.75 4.51 19.89
N SER A 100 -5.66 4.81 20.65
CA SER A 100 -5.22 3.99 21.76
C SER A 100 -6.19 3.97 22.96
N LEU A 101 -7.12 4.90 23.02
CA LEU A 101 -8.18 4.97 24.05
C LEU A 101 -9.49 4.34 23.55
N GLY A 102 -9.56 3.94 22.29
CA GLY A 102 -10.76 3.41 21.63
C GLY A 102 -11.68 4.49 21.07
N GLU A 103 -11.27 5.76 21.09
CA GLU A 103 -12.03 6.86 20.54
C GLU A 103 -11.80 6.96 19.02
N THR A 104 -12.87 7.19 18.25
CA THR A 104 -12.74 7.34 16.80
C THR A 104 -12.09 8.68 16.45
N VAL A 105 -10.93 8.62 15.83
CA VAL A 105 -10.18 9.80 15.36
C VAL A 105 -10.25 9.86 13.84
N SER A 106 -10.72 11.00 13.31
CA SER A 106 -10.82 11.29 11.88
C SER A 106 -9.59 12.05 11.39
N VAL A 107 -9.18 11.79 10.15
CA VAL A 107 -8.10 12.56 9.49
C VAL A 107 -8.57 13.97 9.08
N THR A 108 -9.88 14.15 8.82
CA THR A 108 -10.46 15.41 8.31
C THR A 108 -10.04 16.67 9.07
N PRO A 109 -9.99 16.72 10.44
CA PRO A 109 -9.59 17.94 11.16
C PRO A 109 -8.14 18.37 10.91
N LEU A 110 -7.30 17.47 10.44
CA LEU A 110 -5.89 17.75 10.14
C LEU A 110 -5.71 18.38 8.75
N ILE A 111 -6.71 18.28 7.88
CA ILE A 111 -6.66 18.73 6.48
C ILE A 111 -7.21 20.15 6.39
N GLY A 112 -6.60 20.98 5.56
CA GLY A 112 -7.08 22.34 5.30
C GLY A 112 -6.05 23.24 4.63
N PRO A 113 -6.41 24.47 4.26
CA PRO A 113 -5.47 25.41 3.64
C PRO A 113 -4.24 25.66 4.51
N GLY A 114 -3.06 25.56 3.91
CA GLY A 114 -1.77 25.74 4.60
C GLY A 114 -1.37 24.59 5.52
N LYS A 115 -2.11 23.47 5.50
CA LYS A 115 -1.79 22.25 6.24
C LYS A 115 -1.28 21.15 5.31
N TRP A 116 -0.33 20.38 5.82
CA TRP A 116 0.22 19.19 5.17
C TRP A 116 -0.02 18.00 6.11
N VAL A 117 -0.54 16.91 5.57
CA VAL A 117 -0.79 15.70 6.35
C VAL A 117 -0.08 14.53 5.68
N LEU A 118 0.81 13.87 6.42
CA LEU A 118 1.37 12.59 6.05
C LEU A 118 0.46 11.50 6.63
N ILE A 119 -0.13 10.68 5.79
CA ILE A 119 -0.80 9.45 6.21
C ILE A 119 0.25 8.35 6.17
N ASP A 120 0.64 7.84 7.34
CA ASP A 120 1.68 6.83 7.51
C ASP A 120 1.04 5.47 7.84
N PHE A 121 1.14 4.52 6.91
CA PHE A 121 0.71 3.14 7.13
C PHE A 121 1.89 2.33 7.65
N TRP A 122 1.81 1.89 8.90
CA TRP A 122 2.91 1.24 9.60
C TRP A 122 2.46 0.07 10.49
N ALA A 123 3.40 -0.64 11.08
CA ALA A 123 3.12 -1.65 12.11
C ALA A 123 4.33 -1.84 13.04
N THR A 124 4.10 -2.34 14.25
CA THR A 124 5.17 -2.63 15.23
C THR A 124 6.16 -3.69 14.74
N TRP A 125 5.72 -4.62 13.92
CA TRP A 125 6.54 -5.67 13.30
C TRP A 125 7.22 -5.23 11.99
N CYS A 126 6.88 -4.07 11.44
CA CYS A 126 7.46 -3.53 10.21
C CYS A 126 8.84 -2.90 10.50
N SER A 127 9.91 -3.64 10.25
CA SER A 127 11.27 -3.18 10.51
C SER A 127 11.67 -1.91 9.71
N PRO A 128 11.37 -1.79 8.41
CA PRO A 128 11.61 -0.55 7.67
C PRO A 128 10.85 0.65 8.26
N CYS A 129 9.56 0.50 8.59
CA CYS A 129 8.75 1.57 9.19
C CYS A 129 9.36 2.09 10.50
N ARG A 130 9.84 1.17 11.35
CA ARG A 130 10.55 1.53 12.59
C ARG A 130 11.86 2.27 12.33
N GLY A 131 12.54 1.96 11.23
CA GLY A 131 13.75 2.65 10.80
C GLY A 131 13.50 4.10 10.37
N GLU A 132 12.31 4.43 9.91
CA GLU A 132 11.91 5.79 9.51
C GLU A 132 11.45 6.65 10.68
N LEU A 133 11.05 6.04 11.80
CA LEU A 133 10.49 6.74 12.97
C LEU A 133 11.33 7.91 13.49
N PRO A 134 12.68 7.85 13.60
CA PRO A 134 13.49 8.99 14.00
C PRO A 134 13.32 10.21 13.08
N TYR A 135 13.24 9.98 11.77
CA TYR A 135 13.06 11.04 10.77
C TYR A 135 11.65 11.64 10.84
N LEU A 136 10.62 10.82 11.07
CA LEU A 136 9.24 11.27 11.30
C LEU A 136 9.14 12.16 12.55
N LYS A 137 9.78 11.77 13.65
CA LYS A 137 9.84 12.58 14.88
C LYS A 137 10.52 13.94 14.64
N GLU A 138 11.64 13.96 13.92
CA GLU A 138 12.34 15.19 13.58
C GLU A 138 11.48 16.09 12.69
N ALA A 139 10.90 15.54 11.63
CA ALA A 139 10.01 16.28 10.73
C ALA A 139 8.79 16.85 11.46
N PHE A 140 8.14 16.06 12.32
CA PHE A 140 6.99 16.51 13.11
C PHE A 140 7.36 17.62 14.08
N LYS A 141 8.53 17.53 14.74
CA LYS A 141 9.04 18.56 15.64
C LYS A 141 9.34 19.87 14.90
N GLU A 142 9.97 19.79 13.71
CA GLU A 142 10.37 20.98 12.97
C GLU A 142 9.20 21.64 12.25
N PHE A 143 8.35 20.86 11.59
CA PHE A 143 7.32 21.35 10.68
C PHE A 143 5.91 21.37 11.29
N GLY A 144 5.67 20.66 12.41
CA GLY A 144 4.38 20.67 13.11
C GLY A 144 3.88 22.08 13.43
N PRO A 145 4.71 22.98 14.00
CA PRO A 145 4.32 24.38 14.22
C PRO A 145 4.04 25.18 12.93
N LYS A 146 4.46 24.66 11.78
CA LYS A 146 4.29 25.27 10.45
C LYS A 146 3.09 24.64 9.68
N GLY A 147 2.28 23.80 10.33
CA GLY A 147 1.09 23.18 9.74
C GLY A 147 1.28 21.78 9.17
N PHE A 148 2.41 21.12 9.43
CA PHE A 148 2.60 19.71 9.09
C PHE A 148 2.02 18.81 10.19
N ASN A 149 1.30 17.77 9.79
CA ASN A 149 0.76 16.76 10.68
C ASN A 149 1.11 15.35 10.17
N ILE A 150 1.13 14.39 11.08
CA ILE A 150 1.21 12.97 10.77
C ILE A 150 -0.07 12.31 11.30
N TYR A 151 -0.65 11.42 10.50
CA TYR A 151 -1.76 10.56 10.91
C TYR A 151 -1.32 9.12 10.68
N GLY A 152 -0.90 8.45 11.77
CA GLY A 152 -0.38 7.09 11.73
C GLY A 152 -1.52 6.08 11.75
N VAL A 153 -1.55 5.18 10.75
CA VAL A 153 -2.52 4.08 10.65
C VAL A 153 -1.78 2.77 10.86
N SER A 154 -1.94 2.19 12.04
CA SER A 154 -1.35 0.89 12.35
C SER A 154 -2.11 -0.25 11.69
N LEU A 155 -1.37 -1.20 11.11
CA LEU A 155 -1.86 -2.45 10.56
C LEU A 155 -1.62 -3.63 11.53
N ASP A 156 -1.39 -3.34 12.81
CA ASP A 156 -1.20 -4.36 13.84
C ASP A 156 -2.52 -5.09 14.14
N ASN A 157 -2.41 -6.39 14.41
CA ASN A 157 -3.53 -7.21 14.88
C ASN A 157 -3.63 -7.26 16.41
N ASP A 158 -2.60 -6.81 17.12
CA ASP A 158 -2.52 -6.77 18.59
C ASP A 158 -2.51 -5.32 19.07
N ALA A 159 -3.66 -4.87 19.56
CA ALA A 159 -3.84 -3.51 20.03
C ALA A 159 -2.99 -3.20 21.29
N GLU A 160 -2.74 -4.18 22.16
CA GLU A 160 -1.98 -3.92 23.38
C GLU A 160 -0.49 -3.72 23.06
N SER A 161 0.11 -4.59 22.25
CA SER A 161 1.49 -4.40 21.77
C SER A 161 1.67 -3.08 21.01
N TRP A 162 0.67 -2.68 20.21
CA TRP A 162 0.67 -1.39 19.54
C TRP A 162 0.65 -0.21 20.53
N LYS A 163 -0.22 -0.22 21.54
CA LYS A 163 -0.27 0.83 22.57
C LYS A 163 1.03 0.96 23.33
N GLU A 164 1.62 -0.17 23.76
CA GLU A 164 2.92 -0.19 24.42
C GLU A 164 4.01 0.43 23.55
N PHE A 165 3.99 0.14 22.24
CA PHE A 165 4.94 0.70 21.29
C PHE A 165 4.79 2.22 21.14
N LEU A 166 3.56 2.74 21.04
CA LEU A 166 3.30 4.19 20.97
C LEU A 166 3.90 4.92 22.16
N VAL A 167 3.70 4.39 23.38
CA VAL A 167 4.24 4.96 24.62
C VAL A 167 5.76 4.89 24.64
N LYS A 168 6.33 3.72 24.34
CA LYS A 168 7.77 3.49 24.31
C LYS A 168 8.49 4.40 23.34
N GLU A 169 7.92 4.61 22.18
CA GLU A 169 8.50 5.42 21.13
C GLU A 169 8.05 6.90 21.19
N GLU A 170 7.28 7.30 22.20
CA GLU A 170 6.81 8.70 22.37
C GLU A 170 6.18 9.28 21.10
N MET A 171 5.31 8.49 20.43
CA MET A 171 4.62 8.93 19.21
C MET A 171 3.47 9.87 19.59
N THR A 172 3.68 11.18 19.44
CA THR A 172 2.76 12.21 19.96
C THR A 172 1.74 12.73 18.93
N TRP A 173 1.87 12.34 17.67
CA TRP A 173 0.86 12.64 16.64
C TRP A 173 -0.32 11.65 16.71
N PRO A 174 -1.47 11.96 16.07
CA PRO A 174 -2.59 11.03 15.98
C PRO A 174 -2.20 9.67 15.43
N ASN A 175 -2.45 8.62 16.19
CA ASN A 175 -2.22 7.23 15.82
C ASN A 175 -3.51 6.44 16.02
N VAL A 176 -3.92 5.74 14.97
CA VAL A 176 -5.11 4.89 14.96
C VAL A 176 -4.73 3.46 14.54
N ILE A 177 -5.60 2.52 14.83
CA ILE A 177 -5.37 1.12 14.49
C ILE A 177 -6.50 0.59 13.58
N ALA A 178 -6.10 0.01 12.45
CA ALA A 178 -7.01 -0.69 11.56
C ALA A 178 -7.19 -2.14 12.03
N VAL A 179 -7.81 -2.34 13.21
CA VAL A 179 -8.12 -3.69 13.67
C VAL A 179 -9.20 -4.26 12.75
N THR A 180 -8.81 -5.19 11.92
CA THR A 180 -9.77 -6.06 11.27
C THR A 180 -10.03 -7.22 12.22
N ASP A 181 -11.27 -7.39 12.70
CA ASP A 181 -11.73 -8.53 13.51
C ASP A 181 -11.61 -9.87 12.74
N GLY A 182 -10.41 -10.19 12.25
CA GLY A 182 -10.15 -11.38 11.42
C GLY A 182 -10.93 -11.45 10.11
N LYS A 183 -11.65 -10.38 9.75
CA LYS A 183 -12.33 -10.22 8.46
C LYS A 183 -11.66 -9.04 7.76
N SER A 184 -10.83 -9.36 6.75
CA SER A 184 -10.30 -8.35 5.82
C SER A 184 -11.44 -7.48 5.28
N ALA A 185 -11.27 -6.17 5.40
CA ALA A 185 -12.15 -5.19 4.79
C ALA A 185 -12.10 -5.31 3.25
#